data_9047cef897d6da0ab40c298f6aa0cb24
#
_entry.id   9047cef897d6da0ab40c298f6aa0cb24
#
_cell.length_a   1.000
_cell.length_b   1.000
_cell.length_c   1.000
_cell.angle_alpha   90.00
_cell.angle_beta   90.00
_cell.angle_gamma   90.00
#
_symmetry.space_group_name_H-M   'P 1'
#
loop_
_entity.id
_entity.type
_entity.pdbx_description
1 polymer ?
#
loop_
_entity_poly.entity_id
_entity_poly.type
_entity_poly.pdbx_seq_one_letter_code
_entity_poly.pdbx_strand_id
1 'polypeptide(L)'
;MKQIGREVCFLRTGKHNPRNGECSFIRLRDGGIMCVYTKYYGDDWTDHSIARLEAIDSYDEGETWSESRILIEKDKDALNLMSVSLIRLENGDLGVLYLRKSMKDDKLLCMPYFVRSSDEGKTFSEPILCVNKEGYYCVNNDRLIRLKNGRI
;
A
#
# COMPACT_ATOMS: atom_id res chain seq x y z
N MET A 1 25.99 17.22 17.34
CA MET A 1 24.84 16.32 17.50
C MET A 1 25.21 14.97 16.94
N LYS A 2 24.92 13.87 17.66
CA LYS A 2 25.17 12.51 17.13
C LYS A 2 24.14 12.24 16.03
N GLN A 3 24.55 11.90 14.82
CA GLN A 3 23.65 11.55 13.73
C GLN A 3 22.90 10.29 14.11
N ILE A 4 21.55 10.34 14.06
CA ILE A 4 20.67 9.20 14.33
C ILE A 4 20.13 8.72 12.99
N GLY A 5 20.64 7.58 12.52
CA GLY A 5 20.27 7.00 11.24
C GLY A 5 21.00 7.59 10.04
N ARG A 6 20.75 7.00 8.89
CA ARG A 6 21.25 7.46 7.58
C ARG A 6 20.15 7.26 6.54
N GLU A 7 20.15 8.04 5.50
CA GLU A 7 19.31 7.83 4.33
C GLU A 7 19.89 6.69 3.49
N VAL A 8 19.09 5.67 3.19
CA VAL A 8 19.49 4.52 2.36
C VAL A 8 18.67 4.44 1.06
N CYS A 9 17.52 5.11 1.01
CA CYS A 9 16.68 5.17 -0.18
C CYS A 9 15.92 6.48 -0.22
N PHE A 10 15.77 7.05 -1.40
CA PHE A 10 14.97 8.24 -1.65
C PHE A 10 14.10 8.04 -2.89
N LEU A 11 12.80 7.87 -2.69
CA LEU A 11 11.82 7.79 -3.78
C LEU A 11 11.55 9.19 -4.34
N ARG A 12 12.28 9.52 -5.40
CA ARG A 12 12.23 10.86 -6.01
C ARG A 12 10.86 11.14 -6.63
N THR A 13 10.37 12.34 -6.41
CA THR A 13 9.23 12.90 -7.13
C THR A 13 9.70 13.57 -8.44
N GLY A 14 8.76 13.82 -9.35
CA GLY A 14 9.05 14.44 -10.63
C GLY A 14 7.78 14.92 -11.33
N LYS A 15 7.92 15.39 -12.55
CA LYS A 15 6.81 16.00 -13.32
C LYS A 15 5.55 15.11 -13.40
N HIS A 16 5.71 13.79 -13.48
CA HIS A 16 4.60 12.84 -13.61
C HIS A 16 4.44 11.92 -12.39
N ASN A 17 5.16 12.21 -11.31
CA ASN A 17 5.02 11.61 -10.00
C ASN A 17 5.18 12.72 -8.96
N PRO A 18 4.14 13.50 -8.71
CA PRO A 18 4.24 14.68 -7.86
C PRO A 18 4.41 14.34 -6.38
N ARG A 19 4.04 13.10 -5.96
CA ARG A 19 4.09 12.69 -4.57
C ARG A 19 4.22 11.18 -4.43
N ASN A 20 4.98 10.75 -3.41
CA ASN A 20 4.92 9.41 -2.85
C ASN A 20 4.34 9.51 -1.44
N GLY A 21 3.33 8.69 -1.16
CA GLY A 21 2.64 8.68 0.12
C GLY A 21 3.22 7.66 1.09
N GLU A 22 2.54 7.51 2.20
CA GLU A 22 2.91 6.64 3.31
C GLU A 22 3.13 5.20 2.87
N CYS A 23 4.03 4.52 3.56
CA CYS A 23 4.39 3.14 3.26
C CYS A 23 4.09 2.17 4.41
N SER A 24 4.12 0.90 4.08
CA SER A 24 4.13 -0.24 4.98
C SER A 24 5.23 -1.21 4.58
N PHE A 25 5.84 -1.87 5.55
CA PHE A 25 6.93 -2.81 5.34
C PHE A 25 6.53 -4.22 5.77
N ILE A 26 7.05 -5.22 5.05
CA ILE A 26 6.91 -6.60 5.46
C ILE A 26 8.14 -7.41 5.10
N ARG A 27 8.49 -8.40 5.93
CA ARG A 27 9.51 -9.38 5.59
C ARG A 27 8.92 -10.45 4.68
N LEU A 28 9.59 -10.70 3.56
CA LEU A 28 9.25 -11.74 2.61
C LEU A 28 9.71 -13.12 3.12
N ARG A 29 9.14 -14.21 2.59
CA ARG A 29 9.49 -15.58 2.98
C ARG A 29 10.93 -15.95 2.65
N ASP A 30 11.51 -15.36 1.62
CA ASP A 30 12.90 -15.55 1.19
C ASP A 30 13.90 -14.70 1.98
N GLY A 31 13.42 -13.96 2.98
CA GLY A 31 14.23 -13.10 3.84
C GLY A 31 14.32 -11.65 3.37
N GLY A 32 13.85 -11.32 2.17
CA GLY A 32 13.79 -9.95 1.67
C GLY A 32 12.85 -9.06 2.48
N ILE A 33 12.93 -7.76 2.27
CA ILE A 33 12.02 -6.76 2.82
C ILE A 33 11.30 -6.10 1.65
N MET A 34 9.97 -6.09 1.67
CA MET A 34 9.15 -5.34 0.72
C MET A 34 8.62 -4.08 1.40
N CYS A 35 8.80 -2.94 0.74
CA CYS A 35 8.18 -1.66 1.10
C CYS A 35 7.09 -1.35 0.07
N VAL A 36 5.86 -1.20 0.51
CA VAL A 36 4.73 -0.82 -0.34
C VAL A 36 4.30 0.59 0.00
N TYR A 37 4.08 1.41 -1.01
CA TYR A 37 3.71 2.81 -0.83
C TYR A 37 2.69 3.27 -1.86
N THR A 38 2.03 4.40 -1.58
CA THR A 38 1.13 5.06 -2.52
C THR A 38 1.95 5.92 -3.48
N LYS A 39 1.90 5.65 -4.79
CA LYS A 39 2.51 6.50 -5.81
C LYS A 39 1.45 7.29 -6.53
N TYR A 40 1.51 8.60 -6.40
CA TYR A 40 0.67 9.54 -7.13
C TYR A 40 1.28 9.81 -8.50
N TYR A 41 0.44 9.95 -9.52
CA TYR A 41 0.89 10.27 -10.87
C TYR A 41 -0.06 11.24 -11.56
N GLY A 42 0.42 11.90 -12.62
CA GLY A 42 -0.24 13.05 -13.21
C GLY A 42 0.32 14.37 -12.66
N ASP A 43 -0.46 15.42 -12.68
CA ASP A 43 0.00 16.78 -12.36
C ASP A 43 -0.50 17.28 -10.99
N ASP A 44 -1.36 16.51 -10.31
CA ASP A 44 -1.94 16.87 -9.01
C ASP A 44 -1.41 15.97 -7.88
N TRP A 45 -1.07 16.59 -6.76
CA TRP A 45 -0.47 15.95 -5.58
C TRP A 45 -1.44 15.78 -4.40
N THR A 46 -2.71 16.16 -4.57
CA THR A 46 -3.71 16.07 -3.51
C THR A 46 -4.10 14.62 -3.18
N ASP A 47 -4.73 14.40 -2.03
CA ASP A 47 -5.23 13.08 -1.63
C ASP A 47 -6.34 12.53 -2.53
N HIS A 48 -6.82 13.32 -3.47
CA HIS A 48 -7.86 12.93 -4.44
C HIS A 48 -7.31 12.65 -5.82
N SER A 49 -6.01 12.83 -6.00
CA SER A 49 -5.31 12.60 -7.27
C SER A 49 -5.16 11.13 -7.58
N ILE A 50 -4.89 10.86 -8.84
CA ILE A 50 -4.69 9.50 -9.34
C ILE A 50 -3.48 8.87 -8.63
N ALA A 51 -3.67 7.69 -8.06
CA ALA A 51 -2.59 6.95 -7.42
C ALA A 51 -2.85 5.45 -7.44
N ARG A 52 -1.77 4.68 -7.30
CA ARG A 52 -1.75 3.22 -7.20
C ARG A 52 -0.77 2.79 -6.12
N LEU A 53 -0.76 1.50 -5.80
CA LEU A 53 0.23 0.94 -4.89
C LEU A 53 1.43 0.41 -5.68
N GLU A 54 2.62 0.89 -5.33
CA GLU A 54 3.89 0.40 -5.85
C GLU A 54 4.72 -0.21 -4.73
N ALA A 55 5.66 -1.07 -5.10
CA ALA A 55 6.56 -1.73 -4.19
C ALA A 55 8.02 -1.60 -4.64
N ILE A 56 8.91 -1.56 -3.66
CA ILE A 56 10.35 -1.77 -3.81
C ILE A 56 10.78 -2.88 -2.85
N ASP A 57 11.78 -3.65 -3.23
CA ASP A 57 12.26 -4.79 -2.48
C ASP A 57 13.74 -4.62 -2.13
N SER A 58 14.14 -5.09 -0.95
CA SER A 58 15.54 -5.12 -0.48
C SER A 58 15.90 -6.52 -0.04
N TYR A 59 17.13 -6.96 -0.38
CA TYR A 59 17.67 -8.28 -0.01
C TYR A 59 18.99 -8.18 0.78
N ASP A 60 19.29 -6.99 1.31
CA ASP A 60 20.49 -6.69 2.10
C ASP A 60 20.14 -5.86 3.35
N GLU A 61 19.04 -6.21 4.02
CA GLU A 61 18.55 -5.57 5.24
C GLU A 61 18.25 -4.06 5.07
N GLY A 62 17.85 -3.65 3.86
CA GLY A 62 17.45 -2.28 3.56
C GLY A 62 18.59 -1.35 3.13
N GLU A 63 19.79 -1.89 2.89
CA GLU A 63 20.94 -1.11 2.42
C GLU A 63 20.73 -0.62 0.99
N THR A 64 20.22 -1.50 0.11
CA THR A 64 19.84 -1.17 -1.27
C THR A 64 18.41 -1.61 -1.57
N TRP A 65 17.78 -0.96 -2.53
CA TRP A 65 16.40 -1.20 -2.92
C TRP A 65 16.28 -1.34 -4.43
N SER A 66 15.36 -2.21 -4.84
CA SER A 66 15.06 -2.42 -6.25
C SER A 66 14.43 -1.18 -6.90
N GLU A 67 14.34 -1.20 -8.22
CA GLU A 67 13.44 -0.32 -8.95
C GLU A 67 11.99 -0.56 -8.50
N SER A 68 11.17 0.48 -8.60
CA SER A 68 9.76 0.42 -8.24
C SER A 68 8.97 -0.42 -9.25
N ARG A 69 8.08 -1.26 -8.74
CA ARG A 69 7.13 -2.04 -9.52
C ARG A 69 5.69 -1.80 -9.09
N ILE A 70 4.75 -1.89 -10.01
CA ILE A 70 3.32 -1.86 -9.66
C ILE A 70 3.00 -3.10 -8.83
N LEU A 71 2.44 -2.90 -7.64
CA LEU A 71 1.93 -3.97 -6.80
C LEU A 71 0.44 -4.19 -7.04
N ILE A 72 -0.36 -3.13 -6.90
CA ILE A 72 -1.80 -3.15 -7.17
C ILE A 72 -2.15 -1.92 -8.00
N GLU A 73 -2.62 -2.16 -9.22
CA GLU A 73 -3.14 -1.09 -10.08
C GLU A 73 -4.58 -0.76 -9.66
N LYS A 74 -4.94 0.51 -9.75
CA LYS A 74 -6.33 0.92 -9.55
C LYS A 74 -7.21 0.44 -10.70
N ASP A 75 -8.44 0.07 -10.41
CA ASP A 75 -9.44 -0.16 -11.44
C ASP A 75 -9.90 1.16 -12.11
N LYS A 76 -10.61 1.04 -13.23
CA LYS A 76 -11.03 2.18 -14.05
C LYS A 76 -11.94 3.17 -13.31
N ASP A 77 -12.73 2.68 -12.34
CA ASP A 77 -13.71 3.47 -11.61
C ASP A 77 -13.13 4.05 -10.31
N ALA A 78 -11.90 3.67 -9.95
CA ALA A 78 -11.20 4.25 -8.82
C ALA A 78 -10.48 5.55 -9.19
N LEU A 79 -10.52 6.53 -8.31
CA LEU A 79 -9.65 7.69 -8.34
C LEU A 79 -8.23 7.29 -7.94
N ASN A 80 -8.10 6.65 -6.77
CA ASN A 80 -6.82 6.17 -6.28
C ASN A 80 -6.95 4.97 -5.33
N LEU A 81 -5.79 4.36 -5.07
CA LEU A 81 -5.54 3.44 -3.97
C LEU A 81 -4.51 4.08 -3.05
N MET A 82 -4.76 4.06 -1.72
CA MET A 82 -3.87 4.68 -0.74
C MET A 82 -3.91 4.01 0.64
N SER A 83 -3.10 4.50 1.58
CA SER A 83 -3.09 4.10 2.99
C SER A 83 -2.90 2.59 3.18
N VAL A 84 -1.85 2.06 2.59
CA VAL A 84 -1.56 0.62 2.62
C VAL A 84 -1.13 0.14 4.00
N SER A 85 -1.61 -1.05 4.37
CA SER A 85 -1.11 -1.82 5.51
C SER A 85 -0.86 -3.26 5.09
N LEU A 86 0.27 -3.81 5.49
CA LEU A 86 0.69 -5.17 5.19
C LEU A 86 0.62 -6.03 6.45
N ILE A 87 0.28 -7.30 6.28
CA ILE A 87 0.28 -8.25 7.38
C ILE A 87 0.61 -9.66 6.88
N ARG A 88 1.36 -10.43 7.67
CA ARG A 88 1.54 -11.86 7.44
C ARG A 88 0.40 -12.61 8.11
N LEU A 89 -0.41 -13.32 7.31
CA LEU A 89 -1.51 -14.14 7.77
C LEU A 89 -1.01 -15.44 8.42
N GLU A 90 -1.87 -16.12 9.16
CA GLU A 90 -1.52 -17.36 9.87
C GLU A 90 -1.10 -18.49 8.93
N ASN A 91 -1.75 -18.59 7.76
CA ASN A 91 -1.38 -19.56 6.73
C ASN A 91 -0.12 -19.16 5.94
N GLY A 92 0.52 -18.05 6.30
CA GLY A 92 1.71 -17.52 5.65
C GLY A 92 1.45 -16.61 4.46
N ASP A 93 0.21 -16.40 4.02
CA ASP A 93 -0.09 -15.46 2.94
C ASP A 93 0.21 -14.02 3.34
N LEU A 94 0.50 -13.19 2.34
CA LEU A 94 0.55 -11.74 2.49
C LEU A 94 -0.88 -11.18 2.43
N GLY A 95 -1.29 -10.47 3.48
CA GLY A 95 -2.50 -9.66 3.48
C GLY A 95 -2.20 -8.20 3.21
N VAL A 96 -3.01 -7.55 2.39
CA VAL A 96 -2.88 -6.13 2.04
C VAL A 96 -4.22 -5.43 2.24
N LEU A 97 -4.28 -4.51 3.18
CA LEU A 97 -5.38 -3.57 3.34
C LEU A 97 -5.02 -2.27 2.64
N TYR A 98 -5.97 -1.68 1.93
CA TYR A 98 -5.83 -0.36 1.33
C TYR A 98 -7.17 0.37 1.27
N LEU A 99 -7.13 1.68 1.14
CA LEU A 99 -8.29 2.51 0.85
C LEU A 99 -8.41 2.72 -0.65
N ARG A 100 -9.62 2.52 -1.17
CA ARG A 100 -9.99 2.80 -2.56
C ARG A 100 -10.94 3.98 -2.58
N LYS A 101 -10.54 5.07 -3.23
CA LYS A 101 -11.41 6.23 -3.48
C LYS A 101 -12.09 6.13 -4.82
N SER A 102 -13.36 6.50 -4.87
CA SER A 102 -14.17 6.56 -6.09
C SER A 102 -15.29 7.57 -5.97
N MET A 103 -15.83 8.00 -7.10
CA MET A 103 -17.07 8.79 -7.12
C MET A 103 -18.26 7.86 -7.37
N LYS A 104 -19.36 8.10 -6.64
CA LYS A 104 -20.65 7.44 -6.86
C LYS A 104 -21.78 8.43 -6.52
N ASP A 105 -22.70 8.66 -7.44
CA ASP A 105 -23.83 9.59 -7.27
C ASP A 105 -23.38 10.95 -6.70
N ASP A 106 -22.35 11.54 -7.31
CA ASP A 106 -21.69 12.81 -6.93
C ASP A 106 -21.10 12.83 -5.50
N LYS A 107 -20.98 11.65 -4.87
CA LYS A 107 -20.36 11.49 -3.55
C LYS A 107 -18.98 10.86 -3.68
N LEU A 108 -18.02 11.44 -2.97
CA LEU A 108 -16.71 10.84 -2.83
C LEU A 108 -16.78 9.73 -1.77
N LEU A 109 -16.51 8.52 -2.20
CA LEU A 109 -16.38 7.35 -1.34
C LEU A 109 -14.89 7.05 -1.09
N CYS A 110 -14.58 6.59 0.12
CA CYS A 110 -13.26 6.08 0.49
C CYS A 110 -13.47 4.79 1.28
N MET A 111 -13.25 3.66 0.64
CA MET A 111 -13.66 2.35 1.15
C MET A 111 -12.44 1.46 1.41
N PRO A 112 -12.38 0.76 2.58
CA PRO A 112 -11.31 -0.19 2.86
C PRO A 112 -11.53 -1.52 2.16
N TYR A 113 -10.52 -1.97 1.41
CA TYR A 113 -10.47 -3.25 0.74
C TYR A 113 -9.30 -4.10 1.25
N PHE A 114 -9.48 -5.40 1.23
CA PHE A 114 -8.46 -6.37 1.62
C PHE A 114 -8.25 -7.40 0.52
N VAL A 115 -7.00 -7.68 0.20
CA VAL A 115 -6.59 -8.74 -0.72
C VAL A 115 -5.55 -9.64 -0.08
N ARG A 116 -5.41 -10.86 -0.60
CA ARG A 116 -4.41 -11.83 -0.17
C ARG A 116 -3.54 -12.27 -1.33
N SER A 117 -2.28 -12.56 -1.04
CA SER A 117 -1.34 -13.14 -1.98
C SER A 117 -0.64 -14.33 -1.34
N SER A 118 -0.61 -15.46 -2.03
CA SER A 118 0.13 -16.66 -1.62
C SER A 118 1.54 -16.74 -2.20
N ASP A 119 1.92 -15.78 -3.05
CA ASP A 119 3.15 -15.75 -3.85
C ASP A 119 3.96 -14.45 -3.68
N GLU A 120 3.89 -13.85 -2.48
CA GLU A 120 4.64 -12.66 -2.10
C GLU A 120 4.33 -11.42 -2.97
N GLY A 121 3.05 -11.24 -3.32
CA GLY A 121 2.58 -10.06 -4.05
C GLY A 121 2.78 -10.11 -5.57
N LYS A 122 2.97 -11.29 -6.13
CA LYS A 122 2.97 -11.48 -7.60
C LYS A 122 1.56 -11.54 -8.17
N THR A 123 0.67 -12.23 -7.44
CA THR A 123 -0.76 -12.29 -7.74
C THR A 123 -1.60 -12.05 -6.48
N PHE A 124 -2.84 -11.62 -6.67
CA PHE A 124 -3.76 -11.31 -5.57
C PHE A 124 -5.12 -11.97 -5.77
N SER A 125 -5.79 -12.27 -4.65
CA SER A 125 -7.20 -12.65 -4.65
C SER A 125 -8.09 -11.50 -5.13
N GLU A 126 -9.37 -11.81 -5.42
CA GLU A 126 -10.39 -10.77 -5.57
C GLU A 126 -10.44 -9.87 -4.32
N PRO A 127 -10.62 -8.55 -4.48
CA PRO A 127 -10.71 -7.63 -3.37
C PRO A 127 -11.96 -7.86 -2.51
N ILE A 128 -11.79 -7.92 -1.21
CA ILE A 128 -12.89 -8.04 -0.23
C ILE A 128 -13.14 -6.67 0.38
N LEU A 129 -14.36 -6.18 0.29
CA LEU A 129 -14.78 -4.97 0.99
C LEU A 129 -14.88 -5.23 2.50
N CYS A 130 -14.15 -4.46 3.30
CA CYS A 130 -14.03 -4.70 4.75
C CYS A 130 -15.19 -4.13 5.58
N VAL A 131 -16.10 -3.37 4.97
CA VAL A 131 -17.23 -2.71 5.63
C VAL A 131 -18.52 -2.97 4.86
N ASN A 132 -19.66 -2.94 5.53
CA ASN A 132 -20.96 -3.22 4.94
C ASN A 132 -21.78 -1.96 4.60
N LYS A 133 -21.23 -0.77 4.79
CA LYS A 133 -21.90 0.49 4.51
C LYS A 133 -20.98 1.40 3.70
N GLU A 134 -21.52 2.03 2.66
CA GLU A 134 -20.81 3.04 1.89
C GLU A 134 -20.51 4.28 2.74
N GLY A 135 -19.34 4.87 2.53
CA GLY A 135 -18.92 6.06 3.26
C GLY A 135 -17.51 6.53 2.93
N TYR A 136 -17.06 7.49 3.69
CA TYR A 136 -15.69 7.97 3.65
C TYR A 136 -14.96 7.49 4.91
N TYR A 137 -14.19 6.42 4.76
CA TYR A 137 -13.41 5.82 5.83
C TYR A 137 -11.97 6.34 5.81
N CYS A 138 -11.39 6.49 6.99
CA CYS A 138 -9.97 6.82 7.16
C CYS A 138 -9.30 5.70 7.93
N VAL A 139 -8.32 5.10 7.31
CA VAL A 139 -7.41 4.13 7.96
C VAL A 139 -6.00 4.62 7.64
N ASN A 140 -5.21 4.90 8.67
CA ASN A 140 -3.81 5.22 8.44
C ASN A 140 -3.06 3.97 7.96
N ASN A 141 -2.01 4.18 7.21
CA ASN A 141 -1.10 3.13 6.78
C ASN A 141 -0.50 2.38 7.96
N ASP A 142 -0.13 1.14 7.71
CA ASP A 142 0.58 0.23 8.62
C ASP A 142 -0.07 0.08 10.00
N ARG A 143 -1.40 -0.15 10.03
CA ARG A 143 -2.20 -0.28 11.26
C ARG A 143 -2.79 -1.67 11.48
N LEU A 144 -2.55 -2.62 10.56
CA LEU A 144 -3.03 -3.99 10.77
C LEU A 144 -2.21 -4.69 11.85
N ILE A 145 -2.91 -5.30 12.78
CA ILE A 145 -2.33 -6.19 13.79
C ILE A 145 -3.14 -7.47 13.88
N ARG A 146 -2.49 -8.56 14.19
CA ARG A 146 -3.17 -9.81 14.53
C ARG A 146 -3.31 -9.94 16.04
N LEU A 147 -4.54 -10.11 16.48
CA LEU A 147 -4.86 -10.35 17.89
C LEU A 147 -4.51 -11.80 18.30
N LYS A 148 -4.42 -12.06 19.61
CA LYS A 148 -4.12 -13.39 20.16
C LYS A 148 -5.12 -14.48 19.75
N ASN A 149 -6.36 -14.09 19.43
CA ASN A 149 -7.41 -14.99 18.96
C ASN A 149 -7.46 -15.17 17.44
N GLY A 150 -6.43 -14.71 16.72
CA GLY A 150 -6.32 -14.82 15.26
C GLY A 150 -7.06 -13.76 14.45
N ARG A 151 -7.86 -12.90 15.07
CA ARG A 151 -8.54 -11.79 14.37
C ARG A 151 -7.51 -10.72 13.94
N ILE A 152 -7.80 -10.06 12.83
CA ILE A 152 -7.10 -8.87 12.32
C ILE A 152 -8.01 -7.67 12.52
#